data_de93d622525a82f17618a388a7d4fba1
#
_entry.id   de93d622525a82f17618a388a7d4fba1
#
_cell.length_a   1.000
_cell.length_b   1.000
_cell.length_c   1.000
_cell.angle_alpha   90.00
_cell.angle_beta   90.00
_cell.angle_gamma   90.00
#
_symmetry.space_group_name_H-M   'P 1'
#
loop_
_entity.id
_entity.type
_entity.pdbx_description
1 polymer ?
#
loop_
_entity_poly.entity_id
_entity_poly.type
_entity_poly.pdbx_seq_one_letter_code
_entity_poly.pdbx_strand_id
1 'polypeptide(L)'
;MKSMRFAGSSGGAGLAVGGVLLLAACSGGGGGAAAPSASATVVPSASATPFGTTLAQSLEPVGTGLSKVAAATTMKEVETALAIVESNADRAVRSLKAVGAPDGVDAARTELVTGLNTLSSEALTIRTDLNLKKYCTVGVIQAQLGGGQGLVAVPAALAKLATAGQPAALTVPQLPKPQPQPRAQENGFPVRDGGNRGKGELTVTNNGDVDAVVSVVQDGQAVASMYVAKGRKATIDGIKSGSYAFHYTTGVDWDADVKQFTQDCRFVKVGDKHEFEPSGTTWTFKLRAEGGEGTGNAAWLTAATAPQP
;
A
#
# COMPACT_ATOMS: atom_id res chain seq x y z
N MET A 1 0.60 36.20 26.97
CA MET A 1 1.93 36.13 27.55
C MET A 1 2.09 34.79 28.26
N LYS A 2 2.76 33.87 27.63
CA LYS A 2 3.65 32.87 28.22
C LYS A 2 4.24 32.03 27.09
N SER A 3 5.43 32.44 26.71
CA SER A 3 6.32 31.78 25.77
C SER A 3 6.95 30.58 26.50
N MET A 4 6.93 29.39 25.90
CA MET A 4 7.83 28.30 26.27
C MET A 4 8.67 27.94 25.05
N ARG A 5 9.93 28.40 25.13
CA ARG A 5 11.03 27.92 24.29
C ARG A 5 11.53 26.61 24.87
N PHE A 6 11.71 25.60 24.04
CA PHE A 6 12.57 24.47 24.37
C PHE A 6 13.78 24.50 23.45
N ALA A 7 14.90 24.54 24.13
CA ALA A 7 16.23 24.61 23.57
C ALA A 7 16.69 23.25 23.05
N GLY A 8 17.54 23.31 22.05
CA GLY A 8 18.19 22.18 21.42
C GLY A 8 19.23 21.50 22.32
N SER A 9 19.56 20.28 21.98
CA SER A 9 20.77 19.60 22.41
C SER A 9 21.38 18.91 21.18
N SER A 10 22.50 19.50 20.80
CA SER A 10 23.50 18.97 19.89
C SER A 10 24.45 18.09 20.70
N GLY A 11 24.86 16.99 20.13
CA GLY A 11 25.96 16.13 20.57
C GLY A 11 26.00 14.93 19.66
N GLY A 12 27.02 14.62 18.95
CA GLY A 12 28.42 14.76 19.10
C GLY A 12 29.05 13.50 18.50
N ALA A 13 29.83 13.70 17.52
CA ALA A 13 30.88 12.91 16.87
C ALA A 13 31.33 11.58 17.53
N GLY A 14 31.63 10.61 16.66
CA GLY A 14 32.37 9.43 17.00
C GLY A 14 32.91 8.70 15.77
N LEU A 15 34.01 9.19 15.24
CA LEU A 15 34.90 8.54 14.29
C LEU A 15 35.62 7.37 14.99
N ALA A 16 35.70 6.24 14.35
CA ALA A 16 36.77 5.29 14.58
C ALA A 16 37.10 4.54 13.29
N VAL A 17 38.11 5.03 12.62
CA VAL A 17 38.87 4.33 11.57
C VAL A 17 39.93 3.50 12.29
N GLY A 18 39.96 2.22 12.05
CA GLY A 18 41.02 1.32 12.54
C GLY A 18 41.46 0.41 11.42
N GLY A 19 42.32 0.90 10.57
CA GLY A 19 43.08 0.05 9.63
C GLY A 19 44.29 -0.55 10.34
N VAL A 20 44.48 -1.87 10.25
CA VAL A 20 45.73 -2.54 10.61
C VAL A 20 46.23 -3.26 9.36
N LEU A 21 47.25 -2.69 8.78
CA LEU A 21 48.16 -3.35 7.86
C LEU A 21 49.21 -4.08 8.70
N LEU A 22 49.32 -5.37 8.57
CA LEU A 22 50.45 -6.14 9.04
C LEU A 22 51.27 -6.63 7.87
N LEU A 23 52.38 -5.95 7.67
CA LEU A 23 53.52 -6.44 6.87
C LEU A 23 54.33 -7.41 7.75
N ALA A 24 54.48 -8.66 7.36
CA ALA A 24 55.42 -9.58 7.96
C ALA A 24 56.62 -9.73 7.04
N ALA A 25 57.76 -9.26 7.53
CA ALA A 25 59.07 -9.51 6.93
C ALA A 25 59.61 -10.89 7.37
N CYS A 26 60.16 -11.61 6.44
CA CYS A 26 60.94 -12.81 6.62
C CYS A 26 62.34 -12.49 7.17
N SER A 27 62.81 -13.25 8.17
CA SER A 27 64.24 -13.64 8.21
C SER A 27 64.45 -14.86 9.17
N GLY A 28 64.89 -15.87 8.67
CA GLY A 28 66.06 -16.68 8.93
C GLY A 28 66.15 -17.54 10.19
N GLY A 29 66.23 -18.85 9.99
CA GLY A 29 67.26 -19.68 10.64
C GLY A 29 66.83 -20.64 11.75
N GLY A 30 66.84 -21.91 11.47
CA GLY A 30 67.40 -22.91 12.43
C GLY A 30 66.44 -23.89 13.15
N GLY A 31 66.41 -25.14 12.67
CA GLY A 31 66.46 -26.32 13.58
C GLY A 31 65.14 -26.86 14.16
N GLY A 32 64.65 -27.97 13.61
CA GLY A 32 64.24 -29.12 14.38
C GLY A 32 62.90 -29.12 15.09
N ALA A 33 62.04 -29.90 14.55
CA ALA A 33 61.05 -30.79 15.14
C ALA A 33 59.76 -30.81 14.34
N ALA A 34 59.43 -31.94 13.76
CA ALA A 34 58.24 -32.21 13.02
C ALA A 34 57.04 -32.11 13.94
N ALA A 35 56.20 -31.03 13.75
CA ALA A 35 54.84 -30.97 14.25
C ALA A 35 53.88 -31.59 13.21
N PRO A 36 52.85 -32.34 13.63
CA PRO A 36 51.92 -32.96 12.70
C PRO A 36 51.14 -31.87 11.95
N SER A 37 51.27 -31.87 10.64
CA SER A 37 50.47 -31.06 9.73
C SER A 37 49.00 -31.35 9.95
N ALA A 38 48.30 -30.47 10.62
CA ALA A 38 46.84 -30.45 10.60
C ALA A 38 46.41 -30.21 9.14
N SER A 39 46.01 -31.29 8.48
CA SER A 39 45.33 -31.19 7.20
C SER A 39 44.09 -30.34 7.39
N ALA A 40 44.14 -29.10 6.99
CA ALA A 40 42.94 -28.27 6.84
C ALA A 40 42.03 -29.01 5.85
N THR A 41 40.97 -29.62 6.38
CA THR A 41 39.88 -30.16 5.59
C THR A 41 39.26 -28.98 4.87
N VAL A 42 39.64 -28.79 3.59
CA VAL A 42 38.94 -27.87 2.69
C VAL A 42 37.56 -28.46 2.52
N VAL A 43 36.59 -27.89 3.24
CA VAL A 43 35.18 -28.18 3.00
C VAL A 43 34.94 -27.65 1.59
N PRO A 44 34.61 -28.51 0.59
CA PRO A 44 34.32 -28.02 -0.75
C PRO A 44 33.11 -27.10 -0.64
N SER A 45 33.28 -25.82 -0.97
CA SER A 45 32.17 -24.95 -1.25
C SER A 45 31.39 -25.63 -2.38
N ALA A 46 30.18 -26.11 -2.06
CA ALA A 46 29.31 -26.71 -3.05
C ALA A 46 29.12 -25.72 -4.15
N SER A 47 29.69 -25.95 -5.33
CA SER A 47 29.48 -25.15 -6.52
C SER A 47 27.98 -25.14 -6.79
N ALA A 48 27.37 -23.96 -6.81
CA ALA A 48 25.94 -23.83 -7.11
C ALA A 48 25.62 -24.52 -8.45
N THR A 49 24.64 -25.41 -8.44
CA THR A 49 24.19 -26.06 -9.67
C THR A 49 23.65 -25.00 -10.64
N PRO A 50 23.66 -25.23 -11.95
CA PRO A 50 23.03 -24.31 -12.92
C PRO A 50 21.59 -23.97 -12.55
N PHE A 51 20.84 -24.92 -11.99
CA PHE A 51 19.48 -24.72 -11.49
C PHE A 51 19.45 -23.75 -10.30
N GLY A 52 20.29 -23.96 -9.27
CA GLY A 52 20.33 -23.09 -8.08
C GLY A 52 20.72 -21.65 -8.43
N THR A 53 21.65 -21.46 -9.36
CA THR A 53 22.04 -20.13 -9.86
C THR A 53 20.87 -19.46 -10.58
N THR A 54 20.19 -20.16 -11.51
CA THR A 54 19.03 -19.66 -12.23
C THR A 54 17.89 -19.33 -11.27
N LEU A 55 17.66 -20.17 -10.27
CA LEU A 55 16.64 -19.97 -9.23
C LEU A 55 16.87 -18.65 -8.48
N ALA A 56 18.08 -18.43 -7.97
CA ALA A 56 18.42 -17.21 -7.23
C ALA A 56 18.30 -15.95 -8.13
N GLN A 57 18.85 -15.99 -9.33
CA GLN A 57 18.79 -14.88 -10.29
C GLN A 57 17.37 -14.56 -10.76
N SER A 58 16.48 -15.54 -10.80
CA SER A 58 15.08 -15.35 -11.20
C SER A 58 14.22 -14.75 -10.08
N LEU A 59 14.53 -15.07 -8.82
CA LEU A 59 13.71 -14.63 -7.68
C LEU A 59 14.07 -13.24 -7.17
N GLU A 60 15.33 -12.83 -7.26
CA GLU A 60 15.78 -11.52 -6.78
C GLU A 60 14.99 -10.36 -7.39
N PRO A 61 14.76 -10.29 -8.73
CA PRO A 61 13.93 -9.22 -9.30
C PRO A 61 12.47 -9.26 -8.85
N VAL A 62 11.91 -10.45 -8.55
CA VAL A 62 10.55 -10.58 -8.00
C VAL A 62 10.50 -9.97 -6.60
N GLY A 63 11.45 -10.30 -5.72
CA GLY A 63 11.57 -9.73 -4.38
C GLY A 63 11.74 -8.21 -4.40
N THR A 64 12.56 -7.70 -5.32
CA THR A 64 12.71 -6.25 -5.54
C THR A 64 11.38 -5.60 -5.96
N GLY A 65 10.60 -6.24 -6.84
CA GLY A 65 9.28 -5.78 -7.23
C GLY A 65 8.30 -5.72 -6.05
N LEU A 66 8.25 -6.78 -5.25
CA LEU A 66 7.41 -6.84 -4.04
C LEU A 66 7.79 -5.76 -3.01
N SER A 67 9.09 -5.51 -2.82
CA SER A 67 9.56 -4.45 -1.93
C SER A 67 9.13 -3.06 -2.41
N LYS A 68 9.08 -2.83 -3.73
CA LYS A 68 8.55 -1.58 -4.30
C LYS A 68 7.04 -1.45 -4.08
N VAL A 69 6.27 -2.54 -4.15
CA VAL A 69 4.84 -2.50 -3.80
C VAL A 69 4.67 -2.08 -2.35
N ALA A 70 5.44 -2.68 -1.42
CA ALA A 70 5.36 -2.34 0.01
C ALA A 70 5.75 -0.89 0.31
N ALA A 71 6.72 -0.34 -0.42
CA ALA A 71 7.21 1.03 -0.23
C ALA A 71 6.39 2.10 -0.95
N ALA A 72 5.45 1.71 -1.84
CA ALA A 72 4.66 2.65 -2.61
C ALA A 72 3.75 3.49 -1.69
N THR A 73 3.71 4.79 -1.95
CA THR A 73 2.88 5.76 -1.22
C THR A 73 1.84 6.43 -2.11
N THR A 74 1.98 6.29 -3.42
CA THR A 74 1.04 6.85 -4.41
C THR A 74 0.45 5.76 -5.31
N MET A 75 -0.73 6.02 -5.86
CA MET A 75 -1.40 5.11 -6.81
C MET A 75 -0.52 4.81 -8.02
N LYS A 76 0.25 5.79 -8.50
CA LYS A 76 1.16 5.62 -9.65
C LYS A 76 2.35 4.74 -9.33
N GLU A 77 2.92 4.89 -8.14
CA GLU A 77 4.02 4.05 -7.68
C GLU A 77 3.59 2.60 -7.54
N VAL A 78 2.45 2.34 -6.89
CA VAL A 78 1.95 0.97 -6.71
C VAL A 78 1.57 0.30 -8.03
N GLU A 79 0.97 1.04 -8.97
CA GLU A 79 0.69 0.56 -10.33
C GLU A 79 1.98 0.11 -11.04
N THR A 80 3.01 0.97 -10.98
CA THR A 80 4.32 0.68 -11.59
C THR A 80 4.98 -0.52 -10.93
N ALA A 81 4.93 -0.61 -9.60
CA ALA A 81 5.50 -1.71 -8.84
C ALA A 81 4.81 -3.06 -9.14
N LEU A 82 3.48 -3.06 -9.27
CA LEU A 82 2.72 -4.25 -9.69
C LEU A 82 3.09 -4.72 -11.08
N ALA A 83 3.31 -3.80 -12.04
CA ALA A 83 3.78 -4.16 -13.38
C ALA A 83 5.19 -4.82 -13.35
N ILE A 84 6.04 -4.38 -12.43
CA ILE A 84 7.36 -4.98 -12.21
C ILE A 84 7.22 -6.40 -11.62
N VAL A 85 6.34 -6.59 -10.63
CA VAL A 85 6.07 -7.92 -10.04
C VAL A 85 5.57 -8.88 -11.12
N GLU A 86 4.55 -8.49 -11.89
CA GLU A 86 3.99 -9.27 -12.98
C GLU A 86 5.07 -9.71 -13.97
N SER A 87 5.81 -8.75 -14.55
CA SER A 87 6.79 -9.03 -15.58
C SER A 87 7.98 -9.88 -15.08
N ASN A 88 8.40 -9.68 -13.83
CA ASN A 88 9.50 -10.45 -13.24
C ASN A 88 9.07 -11.86 -12.84
N ALA A 89 7.84 -12.04 -12.32
CA ALA A 89 7.30 -13.37 -12.05
C ALA A 89 7.17 -14.19 -13.35
N ASP A 90 6.66 -13.60 -14.44
CA ASP A 90 6.58 -14.23 -15.75
C ASP A 90 7.97 -14.60 -16.30
N ARG A 91 8.95 -13.73 -16.12
CA ARG A 91 10.34 -14.02 -16.54
C ARG A 91 10.92 -15.17 -15.74
N ALA A 92 10.71 -15.17 -14.41
CA ALA A 92 11.16 -16.25 -13.53
C ALA A 92 10.54 -17.60 -13.94
N VAL A 93 9.25 -17.63 -14.26
CA VAL A 93 8.56 -18.83 -14.79
C VAL A 93 9.23 -19.36 -16.04
N ARG A 94 9.53 -18.48 -17.02
CA ARG A 94 10.22 -18.90 -18.28
C ARG A 94 11.62 -19.45 -18.00
N SER A 95 12.39 -18.77 -17.17
CA SER A 95 13.76 -19.18 -16.83
C SER A 95 13.78 -20.53 -16.11
N LEU A 96 12.87 -20.73 -15.13
CA LEU A 96 12.80 -21.98 -14.36
C LEU A 96 12.28 -23.17 -15.19
N LYS A 97 11.46 -22.91 -16.22
CA LYS A 97 11.04 -23.95 -17.15
C LYS A 97 12.15 -24.35 -18.16
N ALA A 98 13.01 -23.41 -18.49
CA ALA A 98 14.09 -23.63 -19.47
C ALA A 98 15.31 -24.36 -18.90
N VAL A 99 15.55 -24.29 -17.58
CA VAL A 99 16.69 -24.95 -16.94
C VAL A 99 16.30 -26.38 -16.49
N GLY A 100 17.21 -27.35 -16.73
CA GLY A 100 17.04 -28.71 -16.20
C GLY A 100 17.05 -28.72 -14.66
N ALA A 101 16.10 -29.40 -14.06
CA ALA A 101 16.08 -29.60 -12.62
C ALA A 101 16.91 -30.84 -12.24
N PRO A 102 17.60 -30.80 -11.08
CA PRO A 102 18.21 -32.00 -10.52
C PRO A 102 17.16 -33.06 -10.14
N ASP A 103 17.60 -34.30 -10.01
CA ASP A 103 16.74 -35.41 -9.60
C ASP A 103 16.00 -35.09 -8.27
N GLY A 104 14.73 -35.40 -8.21
CA GLY A 104 13.89 -35.19 -7.03
C GLY A 104 13.40 -33.77 -6.81
N VAL A 105 13.77 -32.80 -7.66
CA VAL A 105 13.42 -31.38 -7.52
C VAL A 105 12.19 -30.98 -8.36
N ASP A 106 11.81 -31.78 -9.36
CA ASP A 106 10.78 -31.43 -10.35
C ASP A 106 9.41 -31.06 -9.75
N ALA A 107 8.96 -31.78 -8.73
CA ALA A 107 7.67 -31.49 -8.08
C ALA A 107 7.69 -30.11 -7.42
N ALA A 108 8.72 -29.80 -6.63
CA ALA A 108 8.85 -28.52 -5.96
C ALA A 108 9.07 -27.36 -6.95
N ARG A 109 9.81 -27.59 -8.05
CA ARG A 109 9.93 -26.64 -9.16
C ARG A 109 8.58 -26.34 -9.79
N THR A 110 7.77 -27.34 -10.04
CA THR A 110 6.43 -27.21 -10.64
C THR A 110 5.52 -26.39 -9.72
N GLU A 111 5.57 -26.63 -8.42
CA GLU A 111 4.83 -25.83 -7.44
C GLU A 111 5.30 -24.37 -7.42
N LEU A 112 6.61 -24.10 -7.47
CA LEU A 112 7.15 -22.75 -7.55
C LEU A 112 6.70 -22.04 -8.82
N VAL A 113 6.79 -22.69 -9.97
CA VAL A 113 6.32 -22.15 -11.25
C VAL A 113 4.83 -21.83 -11.19
N THR A 114 4.02 -22.69 -10.57
CA THR A 114 2.58 -22.46 -10.37
C THR A 114 2.35 -21.25 -9.46
N GLY A 115 3.06 -21.16 -8.34
CA GLY A 115 2.95 -20.02 -7.42
C GLY A 115 3.36 -18.69 -8.06
N LEU A 116 4.41 -18.67 -8.87
CA LEU A 116 4.84 -17.48 -9.61
C LEU A 116 3.84 -17.08 -10.69
N ASN A 117 3.22 -18.03 -11.42
CA ASN A 117 2.14 -17.72 -12.35
C ASN A 117 0.92 -17.13 -11.62
N THR A 118 0.57 -17.68 -10.45
CA THR A 118 -0.51 -17.13 -9.63
C THR A 118 -0.19 -15.70 -9.20
N LEU A 119 1.02 -15.45 -8.71
CA LEU A 119 1.46 -14.10 -8.32
C LEU A 119 1.41 -13.11 -9.47
N SER A 120 1.86 -13.52 -10.67
CA SER A 120 1.77 -12.70 -11.89
C SER A 120 0.32 -12.35 -12.24
N SER A 121 -0.57 -13.36 -12.24
CA SER A 121 -1.99 -13.18 -12.55
C SER A 121 -2.70 -12.29 -11.53
N GLU A 122 -2.38 -12.42 -10.24
CA GLU A 122 -2.91 -11.57 -9.18
C GLU A 122 -2.46 -10.11 -9.36
N ALA A 123 -1.18 -9.88 -9.63
CA ALA A 123 -0.66 -8.53 -9.90
C ALA A 123 -1.33 -7.89 -11.12
N LEU A 124 -1.54 -8.65 -12.20
CA LEU A 124 -2.26 -8.19 -13.39
C LEU A 124 -3.73 -7.86 -13.08
N THR A 125 -4.42 -8.72 -12.32
CA THR A 125 -5.82 -8.50 -11.92
C THR A 125 -5.95 -7.22 -11.10
N ILE A 126 -5.09 -7.04 -10.09
CA ILE A 126 -5.09 -5.83 -9.25
C ILE A 126 -4.82 -4.58 -10.09
N ARG A 127 -3.89 -4.63 -11.06
CA ARG A 127 -3.64 -3.51 -11.98
C ARG A 127 -4.84 -3.21 -12.88
N THR A 128 -5.54 -4.22 -13.34
CA THR A 128 -6.75 -4.07 -14.14
C THR A 128 -7.84 -3.38 -13.33
N ASP A 129 -8.07 -3.83 -12.10
CA ASP A 129 -9.03 -3.23 -11.18
C ASP A 129 -8.67 -1.79 -10.78
N LEU A 130 -7.37 -1.50 -10.64
CA LEU A 130 -6.87 -0.13 -10.43
C LEU A 130 -7.21 0.78 -11.63
N ASN A 131 -6.99 0.30 -12.86
CA ASN A 131 -7.35 1.04 -14.07
C ASN A 131 -8.85 1.27 -14.20
N LEU A 132 -9.67 0.34 -13.69
CA LEU A 132 -11.12 0.46 -13.58
C LEU A 132 -11.56 1.34 -12.39
N LYS A 133 -10.61 1.93 -11.64
CA LYS A 133 -10.84 2.80 -10.48
C LYS A 133 -11.61 2.12 -9.33
N LYS A 134 -11.47 0.81 -9.19
CA LYS A 134 -12.08 0.06 -8.08
C LYS A 134 -11.37 0.28 -6.75
N TYR A 135 -10.13 0.73 -6.77
CA TYR A 135 -9.32 1.00 -5.58
C TYR A 135 -9.03 2.49 -5.45
N CYS A 136 -9.11 3.01 -4.23
CA CYS A 136 -8.97 4.43 -3.93
C CYS A 136 -7.76 4.74 -3.06
N THR A 137 -7.20 3.75 -2.40
CA THR A 137 -6.03 3.91 -1.53
C THR A 137 -4.95 2.88 -1.85
N VAL A 138 -3.70 3.27 -1.64
CA VAL A 138 -2.55 2.37 -1.82
C VAL A 138 -2.64 1.18 -0.86
N GLY A 139 -3.08 1.43 0.38
CA GLY A 139 -3.16 0.40 1.42
C GLY A 139 -4.08 -0.77 1.04
N VAL A 140 -5.22 -0.52 0.36
CA VAL A 140 -6.11 -1.61 -0.08
C VAL A 140 -5.47 -2.43 -1.20
N ILE A 141 -4.71 -1.80 -2.10
CA ILE A 141 -3.99 -2.50 -3.18
C ILE A 141 -2.90 -3.41 -2.60
N GLN A 142 -2.11 -2.88 -1.66
CA GLN A 142 -1.11 -3.64 -0.92
C GLN A 142 -1.74 -4.81 -0.17
N ALA A 143 -2.90 -4.59 0.45
CA ALA A 143 -3.63 -5.64 1.16
C ALA A 143 -4.16 -6.73 0.20
N GLN A 144 -4.69 -6.36 -0.96
CA GLN A 144 -5.14 -7.34 -1.96
C GLN A 144 -4.00 -8.26 -2.39
N LEU A 145 -2.82 -7.69 -2.70
CA LEU A 145 -1.64 -8.51 -3.02
C LEU A 145 -1.19 -9.33 -1.82
N GLY A 146 -1.18 -8.73 -0.61
CA GLY A 146 -0.78 -9.39 0.65
C GLY A 146 -1.66 -10.57 1.06
N GLY A 147 -2.92 -10.59 0.60
CA GLY A 147 -3.85 -11.71 0.76
C GLY A 147 -3.81 -12.73 -0.37
N GLY A 148 -3.01 -12.48 -1.41
CA GLY A 148 -2.94 -13.32 -2.60
C GLY A 148 -2.36 -14.71 -2.35
N GLN A 149 -2.84 -15.69 -3.09
CA GLN A 149 -2.39 -17.08 -3.01
C GLN A 149 -0.94 -17.25 -3.50
N GLY A 150 -0.52 -16.42 -4.45
CA GLY A 150 0.87 -16.42 -4.96
C GLY A 150 1.90 -16.14 -3.87
N LEU A 151 1.61 -15.17 -2.98
CA LEU A 151 2.49 -14.86 -1.84
C LEU A 151 2.51 -15.94 -0.75
N VAL A 152 1.55 -16.85 -0.73
CA VAL A 152 1.52 -18.03 0.14
C VAL A 152 2.25 -19.20 -0.53
N ALA A 153 1.96 -19.45 -1.80
CA ALA A 153 2.46 -20.61 -2.54
C ALA A 153 3.95 -20.54 -2.83
N VAL A 154 4.48 -19.36 -3.20
CA VAL A 154 5.90 -19.21 -3.57
C VAL A 154 6.82 -19.52 -2.40
N PRO A 155 6.69 -18.96 -1.20
CA PRO A 155 7.52 -19.34 -0.05
C PRO A 155 7.40 -20.80 0.34
N ALA A 156 6.20 -21.39 0.25
CA ALA A 156 5.98 -22.79 0.54
C ALA A 156 6.76 -23.72 -0.42
N ALA A 157 6.75 -23.39 -1.73
CA ALA A 157 7.51 -24.12 -2.74
C ALA A 157 9.03 -23.95 -2.53
N LEU A 158 9.50 -22.76 -2.14
CA LEU A 158 10.90 -22.51 -1.83
C LEU A 158 11.38 -23.31 -0.62
N ALA A 159 10.53 -23.48 0.40
CA ALA A 159 10.86 -24.36 1.54
C ALA A 159 11.06 -25.81 1.11
N LYS A 160 10.23 -26.33 0.19
CA LYS A 160 10.40 -27.68 -0.38
C LYS A 160 11.68 -27.79 -1.22
N LEU A 161 12.01 -26.77 -2.02
CA LEU A 161 13.26 -26.72 -2.78
C LEU A 161 14.49 -26.73 -1.84
N ALA A 162 14.44 -25.99 -0.74
CA ALA A 162 15.50 -25.97 0.26
C ALA A 162 15.70 -27.36 0.89
N THR A 163 14.60 -28.08 1.21
CA THR A 163 14.65 -29.46 1.71
C THR A 163 15.28 -30.43 0.69
N ALA A 164 15.07 -30.16 -0.61
CA ALA A 164 15.66 -30.91 -1.71
C ALA A 164 17.11 -30.47 -2.05
N GLY A 165 17.77 -29.71 -1.20
CA GLY A 165 19.16 -29.26 -1.39
C GLY A 165 19.33 -28.10 -2.38
N GLN A 166 18.27 -27.41 -2.73
CA GLN A 166 18.26 -26.23 -3.63
C GLN A 166 17.75 -24.99 -2.88
N PRO A 167 18.49 -24.47 -1.87
CA PRO A 167 18.06 -23.32 -1.12
C PRO A 167 18.07 -22.07 -2.00
N ALA A 168 17.00 -21.29 -1.90
CA ALA A 168 16.92 -19.96 -2.47
C ALA A 168 16.10 -19.05 -1.56
N ALA A 169 16.41 -17.77 -1.59
CA ALA A 169 15.70 -16.76 -0.82
C ALA A 169 14.85 -15.87 -1.75
N LEU A 170 13.63 -15.62 -1.33
CA LEU A 170 12.80 -14.54 -1.86
C LEU A 170 12.48 -13.61 -0.70
N THR A 171 12.84 -12.34 -0.85
CA THR A 171 12.42 -11.32 0.11
C THR A 171 10.94 -11.00 -0.15
N VAL A 172 10.07 -11.47 0.76
CA VAL A 172 8.66 -11.12 0.77
C VAL A 172 8.46 -10.06 1.85
N PRO A 173 8.14 -8.81 1.50
CA PRO A 173 7.85 -7.78 2.49
C PRO A 173 6.56 -8.10 3.22
N GLN A 174 6.43 -7.58 4.44
CA GLN A 174 5.17 -7.68 5.17
C GLN A 174 4.18 -6.69 4.56
N LEU A 175 3.15 -7.20 3.92
CA LEU A 175 2.05 -6.41 3.37
C LEU A 175 0.84 -6.47 4.31
N PRO A 176 -0.02 -5.43 4.31
CA PRO A 176 -1.31 -5.50 5.00
C PRO A 176 -2.13 -6.70 4.52
N LYS A 177 -3.07 -7.14 5.33
CA LYS A 177 -4.04 -8.18 4.94
C LYS A 177 -5.36 -7.53 4.55
N PRO A 178 -6.11 -8.09 3.59
CA PRO A 178 -7.45 -7.63 3.25
C PRO A 178 -8.37 -7.70 4.48
N GLN A 179 -9.24 -6.72 4.59
CA GLN A 179 -10.30 -6.77 5.59
C GLN A 179 -11.36 -7.80 5.17
N PRO A 180 -11.83 -8.66 6.07
CA PRO A 180 -12.77 -9.73 5.73
C PRO A 180 -14.16 -9.22 5.37
N GLN A 181 -14.52 -8.02 5.85
CA GLN A 181 -15.80 -7.36 5.60
C GLN A 181 -15.55 -5.86 5.35
N PRO A 182 -16.36 -5.23 4.50
CA PRO A 182 -16.30 -3.78 4.34
C PRO A 182 -16.57 -3.08 5.67
N ARG A 183 -15.71 -2.13 6.00
CA ARG A 183 -15.85 -1.29 7.19
C ARG A 183 -16.85 -0.17 6.90
N ALA A 184 -17.59 0.25 7.93
CA ALA A 184 -18.52 1.37 7.88
C ALA A 184 -18.39 2.20 9.15
N GLN A 185 -18.97 3.41 9.13
CA GLN A 185 -19.08 4.27 10.29
C GLN A 185 -20.55 4.47 10.70
N GLU A 186 -20.75 4.93 11.91
CA GLU A 186 -22.06 5.33 12.38
C GLU A 186 -22.58 6.51 11.55
N ASN A 187 -23.88 6.48 11.23
CA ASN A 187 -24.52 7.57 10.51
C ASN A 187 -24.47 8.88 11.31
N GLY A 188 -24.02 9.94 10.68
CA GLY A 188 -23.82 11.24 11.35
C GLY A 188 -22.45 11.38 12.03
N PHE A 189 -21.57 10.38 11.92
CA PHE A 189 -20.23 10.46 12.50
C PHE A 189 -19.46 11.67 11.92
N PRO A 190 -18.94 12.57 12.78
CA PRO A 190 -18.15 13.71 12.34
C PRO A 190 -16.75 13.25 11.89
N VAL A 191 -16.53 13.18 10.59
CA VAL A 191 -15.20 12.85 10.01
C VAL A 191 -14.22 13.98 10.25
N ARG A 192 -14.72 15.23 10.11
CA ARG A 192 -14.02 16.45 10.49
C ARG A 192 -14.98 17.34 11.29
N ASP A 193 -14.66 17.58 12.53
CA ASP A 193 -15.32 18.60 13.34
C ASP A 193 -14.57 19.93 13.16
N GLY A 194 -15.19 20.87 12.47
CA GLY A 194 -14.60 22.19 12.18
C GLY A 194 -14.60 23.14 13.37
N GLY A 195 -15.06 22.72 14.55
CA GLY A 195 -15.26 23.61 15.68
C GLY A 195 -16.23 24.75 15.36
N ASN A 196 -17.14 24.50 14.42
CA ASN A 196 -18.10 25.47 13.91
C ASN A 196 -19.09 25.86 15.02
N ARG A 197 -19.18 27.15 15.30
CA ARG A 197 -20.12 27.72 16.30
C ARG A 197 -21.04 28.75 15.67
N GLY A 198 -21.46 28.50 14.43
CA GLY A 198 -22.44 29.31 13.71
C GLY A 198 -23.85 28.82 13.96
N LYS A 199 -24.78 29.34 13.15
CA LYS A 199 -26.20 28.97 13.17
C LYS A 199 -26.66 28.25 11.91
N GLY A 200 -25.72 27.99 10.98
CA GLY A 200 -26.02 27.30 9.73
C GLY A 200 -26.14 25.80 9.92
N GLU A 201 -26.98 25.19 9.13
CA GLU A 201 -27.22 23.74 9.12
C GLU A 201 -27.18 23.20 7.71
N LEU A 202 -26.55 22.02 7.54
CA LEU A 202 -26.56 21.29 6.30
C LEU A 202 -27.14 19.91 6.55
N THR A 203 -28.34 19.68 6.05
CA THR A 203 -29.03 18.39 6.11
C THR A 203 -28.85 17.65 4.79
N VAL A 204 -28.36 16.40 4.86
CA VAL A 204 -28.17 15.54 3.72
C VAL A 204 -28.94 14.25 3.86
N THR A 205 -29.65 13.84 2.83
CA THR A 205 -30.26 12.52 2.70
C THR A 205 -29.50 11.72 1.66
N ASN A 206 -28.91 10.61 2.04
CA ASN A 206 -28.22 9.70 1.11
C ASN A 206 -29.23 8.70 0.54
N ASN A 207 -29.75 8.97 -0.65
CA ASN A 207 -30.61 8.05 -1.39
C ASN A 207 -29.82 7.11 -2.32
N GLY A 208 -28.49 7.13 -2.22
CA GLY A 208 -27.62 6.22 -2.95
C GLY A 208 -27.60 4.82 -2.36
N ASP A 209 -26.97 3.93 -3.07
CA ASP A 209 -26.80 2.51 -2.74
C ASP A 209 -25.49 2.21 -1.96
N VAL A 210 -24.63 3.21 -1.82
CA VAL A 210 -23.38 3.17 -1.05
C VAL A 210 -23.31 4.31 -0.04
N ASP A 211 -22.41 4.20 0.92
CA ASP A 211 -22.18 5.23 1.92
C ASP A 211 -21.52 6.47 1.33
N ALA A 212 -21.64 7.60 2.02
CA ALA A 212 -21.07 8.87 1.60
C ALA A 212 -20.40 9.61 2.76
N VAL A 213 -19.41 10.44 2.43
CA VAL A 213 -18.92 11.51 3.29
C VAL A 213 -19.21 12.83 2.61
N VAL A 214 -19.90 13.71 3.31
CA VAL A 214 -20.24 15.05 2.84
C VAL A 214 -19.36 16.06 3.55
N SER A 215 -18.79 16.99 2.77
CA SER A 215 -17.88 18.02 3.26
C SER A 215 -18.39 19.42 2.90
N VAL A 216 -18.37 20.31 3.88
CA VAL A 216 -18.51 21.75 3.71
C VAL A 216 -17.11 22.30 3.49
N VAL A 217 -16.91 22.99 2.37
CA VAL A 217 -15.58 23.41 1.89
C VAL A 217 -15.53 24.93 1.77
N GLN A 218 -14.52 25.54 2.35
CA GLN A 218 -14.20 26.95 2.22
C GLN A 218 -12.75 27.10 1.78
N ASP A 219 -12.48 27.93 0.79
CA ASP A 219 -11.13 28.17 0.27
C ASP A 219 -10.34 26.89 -0.09
N GLY A 220 -11.05 25.90 -0.63
CA GLY A 220 -10.48 24.62 -1.03
C GLY A 220 -10.20 23.64 0.11
N GLN A 221 -10.54 23.99 1.36
CA GLN A 221 -10.34 23.16 2.53
C GLN A 221 -11.68 22.71 3.10
N ALA A 222 -11.81 21.43 3.47
CA ALA A 222 -12.96 20.96 4.22
C ALA A 222 -12.94 21.58 5.63
N VAL A 223 -13.98 22.35 5.97
CA VAL A 223 -14.14 22.94 7.31
C VAL A 223 -15.00 22.08 8.23
N ALA A 224 -15.86 21.25 7.68
CA ALA A 224 -16.59 20.22 8.38
C ALA A 224 -16.90 19.07 7.43
N SER A 225 -16.93 17.84 7.94
CA SER A 225 -17.28 16.65 7.16
C SER A 225 -18.02 15.63 8.02
N MET A 226 -18.96 14.93 7.40
CA MET A 226 -19.83 14.00 8.08
C MET A 226 -20.06 12.74 7.24
N TYR A 227 -20.05 11.59 7.88
CA TYR A 227 -20.42 10.32 7.28
C TYR A 227 -21.94 10.17 7.21
N VAL A 228 -22.47 9.81 6.05
CA VAL A 228 -23.90 9.61 5.81
C VAL A 228 -24.11 8.23 5.23
N ALA A 229 -24.60 7.31 6.05
CA ALA A 229 -24.84 5.94 5.62
C ALA A 229 -25.92 5.88 4.51
N LYS A 230 -25.83 4.88 3.65
CA LYS A 230 -26.81 4.65 2.59
C LYS A 230 -28.23 4.58 3.13
N GLY A 231 -29.17 5.22 2.44
CA GLY A 231 -30.57 5.28 2.83
C GLY A 231 -30.86 6.11 4.09
N ARG A 232 -29.86 6.83 4.63
CA ARG A 232 -29.98 7.59 5.87
C ARG A 232 -29.91 9.09 5.63
N LYS A 233 -30.32 9.82 6.66
CA LYS A 233 -30.26 11.29 6.75
C LYS A 233 -29.35 11.67 7.89
N ALA A 234 -28.54 12.72 7.71
CA ALA A 234 -27.71 13.30 8.76
C ALA A 234 -27.57 14.81 8.56
N THR A 235 -27.15 15.55 9.60
CA THR A 235 -27.05 17.00 9.61
C THR A 235 -25.70 17.45 10.17
N ILE A 236 -25.05 18.38 9.52
CA ILE A 236 -23.93 19.17 10.04
C ILE A 236 -24.50 20.47 10.59
N ASP A 237 -24.36 20.67 11.90
CA ASP A 237 -24.82 21.86 12.59
C ASP A 237 -23.67 22.84 12.83
N GLY A 238 -24.02 24.09 13.19
CA GLY A 238 -23.05 25.07 13.66
C GLY A 238 -22.19 25.67 12.56
N ILE A 239 -22.58 25.63 11.28
CA ILE A 239 -21.84 26.24 10.19
C ILE A 239 -21.89 27.76 10.35
N LYS A 240 -20.73 28.41 10.30
CA LYS A 240 -20.62 29.88 10.36
C LYS A 240 -21.20 30.52 9.12
N SER A 241 -21.60 31.80 9.24
CA SER A 241 -21.95 32.60 8.07
C SER A 241 -20.78 32.72 7.09
N GLY A 242 -21.07 32.67 5.80
CA GLY A 242 -20.06 32.70 4.74
C GLY A 242 -20.47 31.90 3.51
N SER A 243 -19.59 31.91 2.53
CA SER A 243 -19.77 31.23 1.24
C SER A 243 -19.01 29.92 1.21
N TYR A 244 -19.68 28.83 0.88
CA TYR A 244 -19.12 27.47 0.93
C TYR A 244 -19.44 26.69 -0.34
N ALA A 245 -18.57 25.77 -0.71
CA ALA A 245 -18.88 24.70 -1.65
C ALA A 245 -19.24 23.42 -0.87
N PHE A 246 -20.13 22.62 -1.44
CA PHE A 246 -20.39 21.29 -0.90
C PHE A 246 -19.74 20.24 -1.79
N HIS A 247 -19.05 19.31 -1.15
CA HIS A 247 -18.47 18.16 -1.81
C HIS A 247 -18.97 16.89 -1.15
N TYR A 248 -19.03 15.82 -1.90
CA TYR A 248 -19.21 14.52 -1.28
C TYR A 248 -18.37 13.45 -1.97
N THR A 249 -17.99 12.47 -1.20
CA THR A 249 -17.32 11.24 -1.67
C THR A 249 -18.24 10.08 -1.35
N THR A 250 -18.45 9.19 -2.31
CA THR A 250 -19.11 7.91 -2.07
C THR A 250 -18.10 6.79 -2.23
N GLY A 251 -18.38 5.63 -1.64
CA GLY A 251 -17.51 4.46 -1.78
C GLY A 251 -17.91 3.32 -0.86
N VAL A 252 -17.09 2.28 -0.91
CA VAL A 252 -17.21 1.07 -0.09
C VAL A 252 -15.96 0.94 0.77
N ASP A 253 -16.10 0.32 1.94
CA ASP A 253 -15.02 0.09 2.91
C ASP A 253 -14.37 1.38 3.40
N TRP A 254 -14.93 1.94 4.48
CA TRP A 254 -14.41 3.14 5.12
C TRP A 254 -13.20 2.85 6.00
N ASP A 255 -12.08 3.49 5.71
CA ASP A 255 -10.88 3.45 6.55
C ASP A 255 -10.84 4.68 7.47
N ALA A 256 -11.06 4.46 8.77
CA ALA A 256 -11.10 5.53 9.76
C ALA A 256 -9.73 6.18 10.02
N ASP A 257 -8.64 5.45 9.83
CA ASP A 257 -7.28 5.94 10.07
C ASP A 257 -6.87 6.97 9.02
N VAL A 258 -7.21 6.71 7.75
CA VAL A 258 -6.94 7.63 6.63
C VAL A 258 -8.15 8.49 6.28
N LYS A 259 -9.30 8.28 6.94
CA LYS A 259 -10.56 9.00 6.72
C LYS A 259 -11.03 9.00 5.26
N GLN A 260 -10.97 7.84 4.61
CA GLN A 260 -11.32 7.68 3.21
C GLN A 260 -12.03 6.34 2.96
N PHE A 261 -12.88 6.31 1.94
CA PHE A 261 -13.27 5.03 1.34
C PHE A 261 -12.09 4.42 0.60
N THR A 262 -11.97 3.11 0.62
CA THR A 262 -10.86 2.40 0.00
C THR A 262 -11.20 1.80 -1.36
N GLN A 263 -12.50 1.66 -1.67
CA GLN A 263 -12.99 1.02 -2.89
C GLN A 263 -14.15 1.79 -3.50
N ASP A 264 -14.26 1.71 -4.83
CA ASP A 264 -15.36 2.25 -5.66
C ASP A 264 -15.67 3.73 -5.39
N CYS A 265 -14.63 4.52 -5.16
CA CYS A 265 -14.78 5.91 -4.74
C CYS A 265 -15.18 6.84 -5.88
N ARG A 266 -16.05 7.77 -5.56
CA ARG A 266 -16.43 8.87 -6.44
C ARG A 266 -16.39 10.17 -5.68
N PHE A 267 -15.93 11.22 -6.35
CA PHE A 267 -15.77 12.56 -5.79
C PHE A 267 -16.64 13.52 -6.59
N VAL A 268 -17.50 14.22 -5.91
CA VAL A 268 -18.48 15.11 -6.55
C VAL A 268 -18.51 16.46 -5.86
N LYS A 269 -18.48 17.55 -6.65
CA LYS A 269 -18.76 18.89 -6.20
C LYS A 269 -20.24 19.22 -6.51
N VAL A 270 -20.96 19.76 -5.52
CA VAL A 270 -22.36 20.14 -5.63
C VAL A 270 -22.49 21.65 -5.79
N GLY A 271 -22.85 22.09 -6.98
CA GLY A 271 -23.03 23.52 -7.25
C GLY A 271 -21.73 24.33 -7.13
N ASP A 272 -21.87 25.65 -7.22
CA ASP A 272 -20.69 26.52 -7.15
C ASP A 272 -20.46 27.08 -5.74
N LYS A 273 -21.48 27.74 -5.16
CA LYS A 273 -21.43 28.35 -3.83
C LYS A 273 -22.76 28.33 -3.12
N HIS A 274 -22.73 28.15 -1.83
CA HIS A 274 -23.87 28.16 -0.94
C HIS A 274 -23.61 29.14 0.20
N GLU A 275 -24.51 30.13 0.35
CA GLU A 275 -24.35 31.16 1.37
C GLU A 275 -25.05 30.77 2.67
N PHE A 276 -24.37 30.98 3.78
CA PHE A 276 -24.93 30.89 5.13
C PHE A 276 -25.00 32.29 5.75
N GLU A 277 -26.19 32.73 6.07
CA GLU A 277 -26.44 34.05 6.65
C GLU A 277 -26.14 34.06 8.17
N PRO A 278 -25.79 35.23 8.76
CA PRO A 278 -25.54 35.33 10.21
C PRO A 278 -26.79 34.99 11.05
N SER A 279 -27.98 35.16 10.52
CA SER A 279 -29.27 34.79 11.17
C SER A 279 -29.49 33.28 11.27
N GLY A 280 -28.76 32.52 10.48
CA GLY A 280 -28.89 31.07 10.28
C GLY A 280 -29.49 30.75 8.91
N THR A 281 -28.98 29.70 8.30
CA THR A 281 -29.47 29.17 7.02
C THR A 281 -29.46 27.67 7.10
N THR A 282 -30.52 27.02 6.64
CA THR A 282 -30.58 25.57 6.50
C THR A 282 -30.56 25.20 5.03
N TRP A 283 -29.55 24.44 4.65
CA TRP A 283 -29.47 23.81 3.34
C TRP A 283 -29.89 22.35 3.44
N THR A 284 -30.66 21.89 2.46
CA THR A 284 -31.03 20.47 2.35
C THR A 284 -30.79 19.98 0.95
N PHE A 285 -30.08 18.86 0.80
CA PHE A 285 -29.97 18.18 -0.50
C PHE A 285 -29.97 16.65 -0.36
N LYS A 286 -30.21 16.01 -1.49
CA LYS A 286 -30.31 14.56 -1.59
C LYS A 286 -29.19 14.06 -2.49
N LEU A 287 -28.37 13.14 -1.97
CA LEU A 287 -27.48 12.34 -2.80
C LEU A 287 -28.35 11.30 -3.51
N ARG A 288 -28.09 11.06 -4.79
CA ARG A 288 -28.83 10.08 -5.59
C ARG A 288 -27.94 8.90 -5.94
N ALA A 289 -28.59 7.74 -6.16
CA ALA A 289 -27.98 6.62 -6.83
C ALA A 289 -27.56 7.00 -8.25
N GLU A 290 -26.63 6.28 -8.82
CA GLU A 290 -26.13 6.52 -10.18
C GLU A 290 -27.24 6.54 -11.23
N GLY A 291 -27.14 7.47 -12.17
CA GLY A 291 -28.04 7.62 -13.32
C GLY A 291 -29.27 8.49 -13.10
N GLY A 292 -29.48 9.04 -11.90
CA GLY A 292 -30.53 10.05 -11.70
C GLY A 292 -30.08 11.42 -12.21
N GLU A 293 -30.76 12.00 -13.20
CA GLU A 293 -30.57 13.41 -13.58
C GLU A 293 -30.83 14.30 -12.37
N GLY A 294 -29.73 14.72 -11.73
CA GLY A 294 -29.79 15.70 -10.63
C GLY A 294 -30.06 17.08 -11.21
N THR A 295 -31.14 17.70 -10.79
CA THR A 295 -31.34 19.14 -11.00
C THR A 295 -30.33 19.91 -10.14
N GLY A 296 -29.14 20.15 -10.67
CA GLY A 296 -28.08 20.91 -10.03
C GLY A 296 -26.74 20.62 -10.72
N ASN A 297 -25.91 21.64 -10.87
CA ASN A 297 -24.58 21.57 -11.49
C ASN A 297 -23.60 20.70 -10.66
N ALA A 298 -23.80 19.38 -10.65
CA ALA A 298 -22.84 18.46 -10.02
C ALA A 298 -21.66 18.22 -10.98
N ALA A 299 -20.45 18.52 -10.54
CA ALA A 299 -19.22 18.26 -11.28
C ALA A 299 -18.44 17.11 -10.64
N TRP A 300 -18.01 16.17 -11.47
CA TRP A 300 -17.12 15.09 -11.03
C TRP A 300 -15.72 15.65 -10.78
N LEU A 301 -15.13 15.29 -9.64
CA LEU A 301 -13.77 15.62 -9.28
C LEU A 301 -12.87 14.40 -9.41
N THR A 302 -11.58 14.62 -9.63
CA THR A 302 -10.58 13.57 -9.45
C THR A 302 -10.19 13.47 -7.97
N ALA A 303 -9.68 12.33 -7.54
CA ALA A 303 -9.17 12.17 -6.17
C ALA A 303 -8.09 13.21 -5.82
N ALA A 304 -7.31 13.66 -6.80
CA ALA A 304 -6.27 14.68 -6.61
C ALA A 304 -6.81 16.11 -6.38
N THR A 305 -8.04 16.40 -6.87
CA THR A 305 -8.66 17.73 -6.75
C THR A 305 -9.76 17.78 -5.70
N ALA A 306 -10.17 16.63 -5.15
CA ALA A 306 -11.14 16.58 -4.08
C ALA A 306 -10.48 17.01 -2.76
N PRO A 307 -11.11 17.93 -1.99
CA PRO A 307 -10.60 18.24 -0.65
C PRO A 307 -10.68 17.00 0.23
N GLN A 308 -9.65 16.78 1.03
CA GLN A 308 -9.66 15.69 2.00
C GLN A 308 -10.68 15.99 3.10
N PRO A 309 -11.48 15.03 3.51
CA PRO A 309 -12.54 15.19 4.51
C PRO A 309 -12.02 15.52 5.91
#